data_f2472f8000c7a6ec60da846b6a3de813
#
_entry.id   f2472f8000c7a6ec60da846b6a3de813
#
_cell.length_a   1.000
_cell.length_b   1.000
_cell.length_c   1.000
_cell.angle_alpha   90.00
_cell.angle_beta   90.00
_cell.angle_gamma   90.00
#
_symmetry.space_group_name_H-M   'P 1'
#
loop_
_entity.id
_entity.type
_entity.pdbx_description
1 polymer ?
#
loop_
_entity_poly.entity_id
_entity_poly.type
_entity_poly.pdbx_seq_one_letter_code
_entity_poly.pdbx_strand_id
1 'polypeptide(L)'
;MAENTTKDIWNDDDGAKEPPKKRRMLRKFLIFLLVLIAVLGLVLVAAWRDGTGFDALRRYFAYGTEAVGGEKTVYRYDTDNTNRFARVGTGSLVILSDTSLRLLGPDGSEVWSANVKMNAPALGQGGGLAVAYDIGGTALYVLDEEGPRLELTSDGPLV
;
A
#
# COMPACT_ATOMS: atom_id res chain seq x y z
N MET A 1 -61.31 61.34 -44.55
CA MET A 1 -59.89 61.44 -44.16
C MET A 1 -59.39 60.07 -43.70
N ALA A 2 -58.68 59.42 -44.56
CA ALA A 2 -58.18 58.08 -44.33
C ALA A 2 -56.72 58.21 -43.93
N GLU A 3 -56.42 57.75 -42.75
CA GLU A 3 -55.07 57.71 -42.20
C GLU A 3 -54.50 56.31 -42.47
N ASN A 4 -53.49 56.30 -43.34
CA ASN A 4 -52.81 55.11 -43.87
C ASN A 4 -51.70 54.75 -42.92
N THR A 5 -51.92 53.72 -42.13
CA THR A 5 -50.89 53.15 -41.25
C THR A 5 -50.15 52.09 -42.01
N THR A 6 -49.01 52.42 -42.64
CA THR A 6 -48.06 51.52 -43.21
C THR A 6 -47.36 50.75 -42.10
N LYS A 7 -47.69 49.52 -41.99
CA LYS A 7 -47.02 48.55 -41.08
C LYS A 7 -45.70 48.18 -41.71
N ASP A 8 -44.58 48.54 -41.08
CA ASP A 8 -43.24 48.11 -41.44
C ASP A 8 -43.07 46.58 -41.26
N ILE A 9 -42.95 45.90 -42.40
CA ILE A 9 -42.87 44.42 -42.47
C ILE A 9 -41.41 43.95 -42.57
N TRP A 10 -40.43 44.75 -42.20
CA TRP A 10 -39.01 44.42 -42.29
C TRP A 10 -38.30 44.45 -40.96
N ASN A 11 -38.76 43.62 -40.01
CA ASN A 11 -37.98 43.29 -38.85
C ASN A 11 -38.00 41.77 -38.69
N ASP A 12 -37.47 41.05 -39.70
CA ASP A 12 -36.98 39.69 -39.52
C ASP A 12 -35.65 39.83 -38.82
N ASP A 13 -35.73 40.02 -37.52
CA ASP A 13 -34.61 39.82 -36.62
C ASP A 13 -34.42 38.30 -36.51
N ASP A 14 -33.69 37.72 -37.49
CA ASP A 14 -33.12 36.38 -37.43
C ASP A 14 -32.12 36.32 -36.27
N GLY A 15 -32.65 36.44 -35.05
CA GLY A 15 -31.95 36.20 -33.83
C GLY A 15 -31.38 34.81 -33.85
N ALA A 16 -30.16 34.70 -34.35
CA ALA A 16 -29.36 33.50 -34.21
C ALA A 16 -29.42 33.09 -32.75
N LYS A 17 -30.25 32.11 -32.45
CA LYS A 17 -30.39 31.52 -31.10
C LYS A 17 -29.03 31.07 -30.62
N GLU A 18 -28.39 31.91 -29.81
CA GLU A 18 -27.17 31.50 -29.12
C GLU A 18 -27.44 30.18 -28.42
N PRO A 19 -26.62 29.16 -28.66
CA PRO A 19 -26.81 27.87 -27.99
C PRO A 19 -26.75 28.10 -26.49
N PRO A 20 -27.66 27.49 -25.73
CA PRO A 20 -27.81 27.75 -24.28
C PRO A 20 -26.45 27.60 -23.57
N LYS A 21 -26.12 28.60 -22.76
CA LYS A 21 -24.81 28.71 -22.05
C LYS A 21 -24.36 27.40 -21.37
N LYS A 22 -25.32 26.55 -20.94
CA LYS A 22 -25.08 25.20 -20.39
C LYS A 22 -24.39 24.26 -21.38
N ARG A 23 -24.70 24.29 -22.69
CA ARG A 23 -24.05 23.42 -23.69
C ARG A 23 -22.61 23.84 -23.98
N ARG A 24 -22.30 25.13 -23.90
CA ARG A 24 -20.92 25.62 -24.03
C ARG A 24 -20.06 25.25 -22.82
N MET A 25 -20.60 25.31 -21.60
CA MET A 25 -19.91 24.81 -20.39
C MET A 25 -19.69 23.31 -20.44
N LEU A 26 -20.69 22.54 -20.84
CA LEU A 26 -20.57 21.08 -20.97
C LEU A 26 -19.50 20.67 -21.99
N ARG A 27 -19.44 21.35 -23.15
CA ARG A 27 -18.37 21.13 -24.14
C ARG A 27 -16.99 21.46 -23.61
N LYS A 28 -16.81 22.57 -22.90
CA LYS A 28 -15.54 22.95 -22.29
C LYS A 28 -15.13 21.95 -21.22
N PHE A 29 -16.07 21.47 -20.41
CA PHE A 29 -15.85 20.43 -19.42
C PHE A 29 -15.45 19.08 -20.06
N LEU A 30 -16.10 18.71 -21.15
CA LEU A 30 -15.81 17.47 -21.88
C LEU A 30 -14.42 17.49 -22.55
N ILE A 31 -14.04 18.66 -23.11
CA ILE A 31 -12.70 18.86 -23.68
C ILE A 31 -11.64 18.82 -22.56
N PHE A 32 -11.90 19.48 -21.42
CA PHE A 32 -11.02 19.44 -20.26
C PHE A 32 -10.82 18.01 -19.75
N LEU A 33 -11.91 17.24 -19.62
CA LEU A 33 -11.88 15.85 -19.19
C LEU A 33 -11.08 14.98 -20.17
N LEU A 34 -11.24 15.18 -21.47
CA LEU A 34 -10.52 14.45 -22.51
C LEU A 34 -9.02 14.75 -22.45
N VAL A 35 -8.64 16.01 -22.28
CA VAL A 35 -7.23 16.42 -22.12
C VAL A 35 -6.66 15.83 -20.84
N LEU A 36 -7.41 15.83 -19.75
CA LEU A 36 -7.00 15.26 -18.46
C LEU A 36 -6.73 13.75 -18.60
N ILE A 37 -7.63 13.02 -19.28
CA ILE A 37 -7.45 11.58 -19.55
C ILE A 37 -6.23 11.33 -20.44
N ALA A 38 -6.01 12.15 -21.45
CA ALA A 38 -4.86 12.03 -22.36
C ALA A 38 -3.54 12.28 -21.60
N VAL A 39 -3.47 13.28 -20.75
CA VAL A 39 -2.31 13.57 -19.91
C VAL A 39 -2.06 12.43 -18.91
N LEU A 40 -3.12 11.95 -18.25
CA LEU A 40 -3.02 10.81 -17.34
C LEU A 40 -2.54 9.55 -18.06
N GLY A 41 -3.02 9.29 -19.29
CA GLY A 41 -2.57 8.20 -20.13
C GLY A 41 -1.10 8.31 -20.51
N LEU A 42 -0.62 9.51 -20.87
CA LEU A 42 0.79 9.77 -21.16
C LEU A 42 1.68 9.54 -19.93
N VAL A 43 1.26 10.00 -18.76
CA VAL A 43 1.98 9.76 -17.50
C VAL A 43 2.03 8.27 -17.17
N LEU A 44 0.93 7.54 -17.38
CA LEU A 44 0.89 6.09 -17.20
C LEU A 44 1.83 5.34 -18.15
N VAL A 45 1.87 5.73 -19.42
CA VAL A 45 2.77 5.13 -20.43
C VAL A 45 4.24 5.45 -20.11
N ALA A 46 4.56 6.68 -19.69
CA ALA A 46 5.90 7.07 -19.26
C ALA A 46 6.34 6.29 -18.02
N ALA A 47 5.47 6.18 -17.02
CA ALA A 47 5.72 5.40 -15.80
C ALA A 47 5.91 3.90 -16.09
N TRP A 48 5.24 3.38 -17.12
CA TRP A 48 5.37 1.98 -17.54
C TRP A 48 6.70 1.72 -18.25
N ARG A 49 7.17 2.70 -19.01
CA ARG A 49 8.43 2.60 -19.75
C ARG A 49 9.66 2.66 -18.82
N ASP A 50 9.60 3.40 -17.74
CA ASP A 50 10.71 3.57 -16.77
C ASP A 50 10.70 2.54 -15.63
N GLY A 51 9.70 1.63 -15.58
CA GLY A 51 9.63 0.49 -14.66
C GLY A 51 9.48 0.83 -13.15
N THR A 52 9.63 2.08 -12.76
CA THR A 52 9.68 2.51 -11.35
C THR A 52 8.39 3.15 -10.82
N GLY A 53 7.54 3.65 -11.73
CA GLY A 53 6.35 4.42 -11.34
C GLY A 53 5.19 3.58 -10.78
N PHE A 54 5.07 2.33 -11.23
CA PHE A 54 3.97 1.46 -10.82
C PHE A 54 4.18 0.84 -9.45
N ASP A 55 5.43 0.63 -9.02
CA ASP A 55 5.73 0.06 -7.70
C ASP A 55 5.37 1.02 -6.57
N ALA A 56 5.54 2.32 -6.78
CA ALA A 56 5.12 3.33 -5.82
C ALA A 56 3.58 3.42 -5.72
N LEU A 57 2.89 3.36 -6.86
CA LEU A 57 1.42 3.37 -6.90
C LEU A 57 0.84 2.07 -6.35
N ARG A 58 1.42 0.92 -6.70
CA ARG A 58 1.04 -0.38 -6.18
C ARG A 58 1.26 -0.47 -4.66
N ARG A 59 2.36 0.10 -4.17
CA ARG A 59 2.59 0.23 -2.72
C ARG A 59 1.55 1.14 -2.07
N TYR A 60 1.21 2.27 -2.68
CA TYR A 60 0.19 3.17 -2.17
C TYR A 60 -1.19 2.50 -2.11
N PHE A 61 -1.60 1.75 -3.15
CA PHE A 61 -2.89 1.04 -3.17
C PHE A 61 -2.88 -0.26 -2.37
N ALA A 62 -1.74 -0.95 -2.26
CA ALA A 62 -1.63 -2.18 -1.47
C ALA A 62 -1.45 -1.91 0.04
N TYR A 63 -0.84 -0.78 0.40
CA TYR A 63 -0.56 -0.42 1.79
C TYR A 63 -1.28 0.85 2.25
N GLY A 64 -1.90 1.61 1.33
CA GLY A 64 -2.59 2.86 1.64
C GLY A 64 -4.05 2.71 2.03
N THR A 65 -4.62 1.51 1.93
CA THR A 65 -6.02 1.25 2.34
C THR A 65 -6.12 0.75 3.78
N GLU A 66 -5.04 0.27 4.34
CA GLU A 66 -4.93 0.16 5.77
C GLU A 66 -4.37 1.49 6.26
N ALA A 67 -5.26 2.46 6.45
CA ALA A 67 -4.98 3.61 7.26
C ALA A 67 -4.59 3.04 8.63
N VAL A 68 -3.30 2.88 8.83
CA VAL A 68 -2.74 2.80 10.17
C VAL A 68 -3.05 4.15 10.83
N GLY A 69 -4.30 4.31 11.20
CA GLY A 69 -4.79 5.36 12.08
C GLY A 69 -4.43 5.02 13.51
N GLY A 70 -3.21 4.52 13.72
CA GLY A 70 -2.60 4.27 15.00
C GLY A 70 -1.31 5.07 15.07
N GLU A 71 -1.03 5.57 16.24
CA GLU A 71 0.27 6.09 16.62
C GLU A 71 1.35 5.17 16.04
N LYS A 72 2.28 5.72 15.25
CA LYS A 72 3.38 4.98 14.66
C LYS A 72 4.09 4.21 15.77
N THR A 73 3.85 2.91 15.86
CA THR A 73 4.49 2.07 16.87
C THR A 73 5.97 1.97 16.48
N VAL A 74 6.80 2.69 17.20
CA VAL A 74 8.26 2.64 17.00
C VAL A 74 8.77 1.47 17.85
N TYR A 75 8.97 0.34 17.18
CA TYR A 75 9.66 -0.77 17.83
C TYR A 75 11.16 -0.44 17.97
N ARG A 76 11.65 -0.47 19.19
CA ARG A 76 13.07 -0.33 19.50
C ARG A 76 13.67 -1.72 19.64
N TYR A 77 14.51 -2.12 18.69
CA TYR A 77 15.30 -3.35 18.77
C TYR A 77 16.68 -3.05 19.36
N ASP A 78 17.30 -4.08 19.89
CA ASP A 78 18.65 -3.99 20.43
C ASP A 78 19.66 -3.81 19.29
N THR A 79 20.37 -2.68 19.29
CA THR A 79 21.35 -2.34 18.24
C THR A 79 22.69 -3.02 18.46
N ASP A 80 22.93 -3.58 19.64
CA ASP A 80 24.18 -4.25 19.96
C ASP A 80 24.22 -5.69 19.46
N ASN A 81 23.05 -6.25 19.06
CA ASN A 81 22.88 -7.60 18.59
C ASN A 81 22.49 -7.66 17.11
N THR A 82 22.90 -8.75 16.45
CA THR A 82 22.49 -9.00 15.06
C THR A 82 21.03 -9.41 15.01
N ASN A 83 20.18 -8.51 14.50
CA ASN A 83 18.76 -8.79 14.33
C ASN A 83 18.48 -9.41 12.95
N ARG A 84 17.64 -10.44 12.91
CA ARG A 84 17.13 -11.08 11.70
C ARG A 84 15.62 -10.86 11.62
N PHE A 85 15.11 -10.69 10.41
CA PHE A 85 13.71 -10.34 10.17
C PHE A 85 13.09 -11.32 9.20
N ALA A 86 11.89 -11.80 9.49
CA ALA A 86 11.11 -12.65 8.59
C ALA A 86 9.65 -12.23 8.61
N ARG A 87 9.02 -12.26 7.43
CA ARG A 87 7.60 -11.99 7.30
C ARG A 87 6.82 -13.29 7.52
N VAL A 88 5.71 -13.21 8.26
CA VAL A 88 4.81 -14.33 8.55
C VAL A 88 3.39 -13.96 8.19
N GLY A 89 2.63 -14.89 7.62
CA GLY A 89 1.25 -14.69 7.26
C GLY A 89 1.03 -13.50 6.32
N THR A 90 0.00 -12.72 6.60
CA THR A 90 -0.44 -11.62 5.74
C THR A 90 0.31 -10.31 5.97
N GLY A 91 1.00 -10.14 7.11
CA GLY A 91 1.70 -8.88 7.38
C GLY A 91 2.48 -8.84 8.69
N SER A 92 2.47 -9.91 9.47
CA SER A 92 3.22 -10.01 10.73
C SER A 92 4.71 -10.12 10.49
N LEU A 93 5.52 -9.67 11.46
CA LEU A 93 6.96 -9.62 11.39
C LEU A 93 7.58 -10.37 12.57
N VAL A 94 8.42 -11.36 12.28
CA VAL A 94 9.26 -11.99 13.29
C VAL A 94 10.62 -11.31 13.35
N ILE A 95 11.06 -11.00 14.56
CA ILE A 95 12.38 -10.43 14.85
C ILE A 95 13.12 -11.38 15.77
N LEU A 96 14.26 -11.87 15.30
CA LEU A 96 15.13 -12.79 16.03
C LEU A 96 16.46 -12.12 16.32
N SER A 97 16.87 -12.13 17.58
CA SER A 97 18.23 -11.83 18.03
C SER A 97 18.83 -13.03 18.78
N ASP A 98 20.03 -12.91 19.25
CA ASP A 98 20.69 -13.91 20.10
C ASP A 98 20.01 -14.07 21.48
N THR A 99 19.30 -13.03 21.96
CA THR A 99 18.66 -12.98 23.27
C THR A 99 17.13 -12.93 23.23
N SER A 100 16.53 -12.63 22.08
CA SER A 100 15.08 -12.45 21.99
C SER A 100 14.50 -12.92 20.66
N LEU A 101 13.30 -13.48 20.73
CA LEU A 101 12.46 -13.82 19.58
C LEU A 101 11.11 -13.13 19.77
N ARG A 102 10.70 -12.31 18.82
CA ARG A 102 9.48 -11.51 18.93
C ARG A 102 8.65 -11.60 17.67
N LEU A 103 7.34 -11.61 17.83
CA LEU A 103 6.35 -11.54 16.77
C LEU A 103 5.57 -10.24 16.90
N LEU A 104 5.62 -9.43 15.86
CA LEU A 104 4.83 -8.21 15.74
C LEU A 104 3.69 -8.41 14.77
N GLY A 105 2.53 -7.91 15.10
CA GLY A 105 1.36 -7.86 14.22
C GLY A 105 1.53 -6.84 13.09
N PRO A 106 0.59 -6.82 12.14
CA PRO A 106 0.61 -5.89 11.00
C PRO A 106 0.57 -4.42 11.42
N ASP A 107 0.02 -4.12 12.59
CA ASP A 107 -0.06 -2.81 13.21
C ASP A 107 1.20 -2.42 14.00
N GLY A 108 2.18 -3.35 14.09
CA GLY A 108 3.40 -3.19 14.85
C GLY A 108 3.26 -3.48 16.35
N SER A 109 2.09 -3.93 16.82
CA SER A 109 1.90 -4.40 18.19
C SER A 109 2.65 -5.71 18.43
N GLU A 110 3.14 -5.91 19.64
CA GLU A 110 3.76 -7.19 20.03
C GLU A 110 2.65 -8.22 20.27
N VAL A 111 2.61 -9.26 19.44
CA VAL A 111 1.67 -10.38 19.55
C VAL A 111 2.21 -11.42 20.51
N TRP A 112 3.50 -11.70 20.41
CA TRP A 112 4.18 -12.71 21.22
C TRP A 112 5.67 -12.39 21.34
N SER A 113 6.28 -12.78 22.46
CA SER A 113 7.73 -12.67 22.67
C SER A 113 8.27 -13.76 23.58
N ALA A 114 9.51 -14.16 23.33
CA ALA A 114 10.27 -15.05 24.18
C ALA A 114 11.71 -14.54 24.35
N ASN A 115 12.25 -14.75 25.55
CA ASN A 115 13.68 -14.61 25.78
C ASN A 115 14.34 -15.95 25.38
N VAL A 116 15.22 -15.86 24.41
CA VAL A 116 15.98 -17.00 23.90
C VAL A 116 17.47 -16.80 24.20
N LYS A 117 18.24 -17.87 24.12
CA LYS A 117 19.69 -17.78 24.17
C LYS A 117 20.23 -18.61 23.02
N MET A 118 20.66 -17.91 21.98
CA MET A 118 21.17 -18.50 20.74
C MET A 118 22.58 -17.97 20.46
N ASN A 119 23.49 -18.85 20.05
CA ASN A 119 24.86 -18.48 19.72
C ASN A 119 24.98 -18.10 18.24
N ALA A 120 24.25 -18.77 17.38
CA ALA A 120 24.23 -18.52 15.96
C ALA A 120 22.78 -18.55 15.43
N PRO A 121 21.96 -17.53 15.79
CA PRO A 121 20.55 -17.49 15.43
C PRO A 121 20.36 -17.49 13.92
N ALA A 122 19.48 -18.32 13.42
CA ALA A 122 19.07 -18.39 12.03
C ALA A 122 17.55 -18.26 11.91
N LEU A 123 17.10 -17.59 10.87
CA LEU A 123 15.69 -17.34 10.63
C LEU A 123 15.37 -17.65 9.17
N GLY A 124 14.49 -18.61 8.96
CA GLY A 124 13.93 -18.94 7.66
C GLY A 124 12.44 -18.57 7.57
N GLN A 125 11.93 -18.45 6.36
CA GLN A 125 10.50 -18.19 6.13
C GLN A 125 10.00 -18.97 4.92
N GLY A 126 8.74 -19.43 4.99
CA GLY A 126 8.09 -20.11 3.87
C GLY A 126 6.68 -20.55 4.24
N GLY A 127 5.77 -20.56 3.25
CA GLY A 127 4.40 -21.03 3.45
C GLY A 127 3.59 -20.25 4.51
N GLY A 128 3.94 -18.98 4.75
CA GLY A 128 3.28 -18.17 5.79
C GLY A 128 3.82 -18.42 7.20
N LEU A 129 4.87 -19.24 7.35
CA LEU A 129 5.52 -19.55 8.62
C LEU A 129 6.93 -18.96 8.68
N ALA A 130 7.43 -18.75 9.89
CA ALA A 130 8.84 -18.51 10.15
C ALA A 130 9.41 -19.62 11.03
N VAL A 131 10.67 -19.96 10.78
CA VAL A 131 11.42 -20.93 11.56
C VAL A 131 12.66 -20.26 12.12
N ALA A 132 12.71 -20.15 13.44
CA ALA A 132 13.85 -19.61 14.16
C ALA A 132 14.60 -20.76 14.85
N TYR A 133 15.91 -20.84 14.67
CA TYR A 133 16.72 -21.89 15.28
C TYR A 133 18.15 -21.43 15.52
N ASP A 134 18.84 -22.13 16.40
CA ASP A 134 20.23 -21.87 16.71
C ASP A 134 21.13 -22.89 15.94
N ILE A 135 21.98 -22.41 15.03
CA ILE A 135 22.91 -23.26 14.28
C ILE A 135 23.96 -23.80 15.24
N GLY A 136 24.03 -25.14 15.36
CA GLY A 136 24.89 -25.81 16.35
C GLY A 136 24.30 -25.83 17.76
N GLY A 137 23.15 -25.17 17.98
CA GLY A 137 22.39 -25.25 19.23
C GLY A 137 21.25 -26.26 19.13
N THR A 138 20.34 -26.25 20.10
CA THR A 138 19.25 -27.24 20.23
C THR A 138 17.86 -26.63 20.14
N ALA A 139 17.74 -25.28 20.15
CA ALA A 139 16.47 -24.59 20.17
C ALA A 139 15.91 -24.34 18.75
N LEU A 140 14.64 -24.70 18.56
CA LEU A 140 13.92 -24.48 17.31
C LEU A 140 12.49 -23.98 17.62
N TYR A 141 12.07 -22.94 16.94
CA TYR A 141 10.74 -22.35 17.03
C TYR A 141 10.13 -22.25 15.63
N VAL A 142 8.89 -22.68 15.47
CA VAL A 142 8.09 -22.46 14.27
C VAL A 142 6.96 -21.50 14.65
N LEU A 143 6.88 -20.37 13.99
CA LEU A 143 5.90 -19.31 14.26
C LEU A 143 4.98 -19.10 13.08
N ASP A 144 3.73 -18.79 13.39
CA ASP A 144 2.78 -18.20 12.45
C ASP A 144 2.39 -16.78 12.91
N GLU A 145 1.34 -16.20 12.35
CA GLU A 145 0.88 -14.86 12.71
C GLU A 145 0.19 -14.77 14.09
N GLU A 146 -0.16 -15.90 14.70
CA GLU A 146 -0.81 -15.98 16.01
C GLU A 146 0.20 -16.28 17.14
N GLY A 147 1.40 -16.79 16.79
CA GLY A 147 2.42 -17.14 17.78
C GLY A 147 3.22 -18.41 17.43
N PRO A 148 3.85 -19.05 18.42
CA PRO A 148 4.60 -20.27 18.20
C PRO A 148 3.64 -21.47 17.99
N ARG A 149 3.77 -22.13 16.84
CA ARG A 149 3.10 -23.41 16.57
C ARG A 149 3.87 -24.59 17.09
N LEU A 150 5.20 -24.47 17.17
CA LEU A 150 6.08 -25.50 17.66
C LEU A 150 7.26 -24.85 18.38
N GLU A 151 7.53 -25.33 19.57
CA GLU A 151 8.76 -25.10 20.32
C GLU A 151 9.41 -26.45 20.53
N LEU A 152 10.61 -26.60 20.06
CA LEU A 152 11.37 -27.86 20.16
C LEU A 152 12.75 -27.59 20.72
N THR A 153 13.14 -28.42 21.67
CA THR A 153 14.53 -28.56 22.07
C THR A 153 15.04 -29.91 21.55
N SER A 154 15.97 -29.86 20.61
CA SER A 154 16.55 -31.05 20.00
C SER A 154 17.52 -31.74 20.97
N ASP A 155 17.60 -33.08 20.92
CA ASP A 155 18.59 -33.87 21.70
C ASP A 155 20.01 -33.72 21.14
N GLY A 156 20.17 -33.13 19.95
CA GLY A 156 21.46 -32.91 19.29
C GLY A 156 21.51 -31.56 18.58
N PRO A 157 22.69 -31.09 18.18
CA PRO A 157 22.88 -29.83 17.54
C PRO A 157 22.16 -29.77 16.18
N LEU A 158 21.46 -28.65 15.94
CA LEU A 158 20.82 -28.34 14.67
C LEU A 158 21.88 -27.88 13.65
N VAL A 159 21.79 -28.37 12.42
CA VAL A 159 22.72 -28.07 11.31
C VAL A 159 21.99 -27.56 10.10
#